data_9c04f724652b8783292d0b7cfa3bc24c
#
_entry.id   9c04f724652b8783292d0b7cfa3bc24c
#
_cell.length_a   1.000
_cell.length_b   1.000
_cell.length_c   1.000
_cell.angle_alpha   90.00
_cell.angle_beta   90.00
_cell.angle_gamma   90.00
#
_symmetry.space_group_name_H-M   'P 1'
#
loop_
_entity.id
_entity.type
_entity.pdbx_description
1 polymer ?
#
loop_
_entity_poly.entity_id
_entity_poly.type
_entity_poly.pdbx_seq_one_letter_code
_entity_poly.pdbx_strand_id
1 'polypeptide(L)'
;MRRLRTMPQRMPGIDNRDDGGGVMIKAAQQKKHWYDYLWIASLTYLVLGFFNILFAWLGLLCFFIPLIISLVKGNKGYCNRYCGRGQLFGLLGGQFGLSRKRDIPAWMKSRGFRYGFLIFFLVMFLQMLWNTWLVFSGARELRQAVTLLWTFRVPWHWAYHQTGLPPAAAQFAFGFYSVMLTSTILGIVTMVLFKPRSWCVYCPMGTMTQLICKAKNR
;
A
#
# COMPACT_ATOMS: atom_id res chain seq x y z
N MET A 1 27.01 16.07 -26.86
CA MET A 1 26.37 16.85 -25.78
C MET A 1 24.95 17.23 -26.18
N ARG A 2 23.94 16.43 -25.89
CA ARG A 2 22.51 16.74 -26.11
C ARG A 2 21.92 17.16 -24.76
N ARG A 3 21.54 18.43 -24.67
CA ARG A 3 20.82 18.99 -23.53
C ARG A 3 19.45 18.32 -23.44
N LEU A 4 19.23 17.53 -22.39
CA LEU A 4 17.91 17.03 -22.03
C LEU A 4 17.07 18.22 -21.53
N ARG A 5 16.14 18.66 -22.35
CA ARG A 5 15.08 19.61 -21.98
C ARG A 5 14.18 18.92 -20.95
N THR A 6 14.32 19.31 -19.71
CA THR A 6 13.36 19.00 -18.65
C THR A 6 12.07 19.74 -18.95
N MET A 7 11.05 19.03 -19.44
CA MET A 7 9.69 19.58 -19.50
C MET A 7 9.15 19.70 -18.06
N PRO A 8 8.74 20.89 -17.62
CA PRO A 8 8.00 21.04 -16.38
C PRO A 8 6.62 20.40 -16.59
N GLN A 9 6.30 19.39 -15.81
CA GLN A 9 4.92 18.89 -15.72
C GLN A 9 4.06 20.01 -15.12
N ARG A 10 3.37 20.72 -15.97
CA ARG A 10 2.35 21.71 -15.63
C ARG A 10 1.22 20.97 -14.92
N MET A 11 1.11 21.17 -13.60
CA MET A 11 -0.10 20.82 -12.88
C MET A 11 -1.24 21.69 -13.41
N PRO A 12 -2.41 21.16 -13.72
CA PRO A 12 -3.52 21.98 -14.17
C PRO A 12 -4.00 22.87 -13.02
N GLY A 13 -3.85 24.18 -13.20
CA GLY A 13 -4.72 25.25 -12.76
C GLY A 13 -4.87 25.48 -11.26
N ILE A 14 -3.95 26.28 -10.68
CA ILE A 14 -4.34 27.27 -9.67
C ILE A 14 -4.02 28.63 -10.32
N ASP A 15 -4.97 29.16 -11.07
CA ASP A 15 -4.96 30.56 -11.50
C ASP A 15 -5.63 31.36 -10.40
N ASN A 16 -4.83 32.03 -9.56
CA ASN A 16 -5.31 33.03 -8.62
C ASN A 16 -5.55 34.31 -9.41
N ARG A 17 -6.77 34.53 -9.90
CA ARG A 17 -7.30 35.86 -10.16
C ARG A 17 -8.45 36.09 -9.21
N ASP A 18 -8.18 36.96 -8.24
CA ASP A 18 -9.18 37.62 -7.41
C ASP A 18 -9.95 38.61 -8.29
N ASP A 19 -11.05 38.16 -8.88
CA ASP A 19 -12.09 39.04 -9.41
C ASP A 19 -13.42 38.65 -8.78
N GLY A 20 -13.95 39.58 -7.98
CA GLY A 20 -15.21 39.49 -7.27
C GLY A 20 -16.39 39.29 -8.25
N GLY A 21 -16.84 38.10 -8.34
CA GLY A 21 -18.04 37.70 -9.04
C GLY A 21 -18.27 36.21 -8.78
N GLY A 22 -19.41 35.88 -8.14
CA GLY A 22 -19.78 34.54 -7.75
C GLY A 22 -19.77 33.53 -8.89
N VAL A 23 -18.62 33.02 -9.24
CA VAL A 23 -18.46 31.88 -10.12
C VAL A 23 -18.73 30.64 -9.25
N MET A 24 -19.96 30.13 -9.33
CA MET A 24 -20.21 28.72 -8.99
C MET A 24 -19.21 27.89 -9.79
N ILE A 25 -18.15 27.45 -9.10
CA ILE A 25 -17.25 26.43 -9.64
C ILE A 25 -18.11 25.19 -9.82
N LYS A 26 -18.64 24.99 -11.03
CA LYS A 26 -19.14 23.69 -11.48
C LYS A 26 -18.01 22.73 -11.23
N ALA A 27 -18.09 21.96 -10.13
CA ALA A 27 -17.22 20.81 -9.90
C ALA A 27 -17.36 19.97 -11.18
N ALA A 28 -16.35 20.03 -12.03
CA ALA A 28 -16.33 19.25 -13.26
C ALA A 28 -16.57 17.80 -12.80
N GLN A 29 -17.68 17.22 -13.20
CA GLN A 29 -18.06 15.84 -12.92
C GLN A 29 -16.98 14.97 -13.55
N GLN A 30 -15.95 14.67 -12.76
CA GLN A 30 -14.85 13.86 -13.19
C GLN A 30 -15.43 12.46 -13.46
N LYS A 31 -15.46 12.11 -14.75
CA LYS A 31 -16.02 10.85 -15.24
C LYS A 31 -15.36 9.71 -14.46
N LYS A 32 -16.14 9.07 -13.59
CA LYS A 32 -15.63 7.96 -12.77
C LYS A 32 -15.26 6.80 -13.70
N HIS A 33 -14.02 6.34 -13.56
CA HIS A 33 -13.52 5.19 -14.31
C HIS A 33 -13.63 3.92 -13.45
N TRP A 34 -13.68 2.74 -14.06
CA TRP A 34 -13.77 1.46 -13.38
C TRP A 34 -12.66 1.25 -12.33
N TYR A 35 -11.47 1.79 -12.55
CA TYR A 35 -10.36 1.68 -11.62
C TYR A 35 -10.54 2.53 -10.34
N ASP A 36 -11.47 3.46 -10.30
CA ASP A 36 -11.77 4.26 -9.11
C ASP A 36 -12.48 3.42 -8.03
N TYR A 37 -12.95 2.24 -8.37
CA TYR A 37 -13.58 1.28 -7.44
C TYR A 37 -12.61 0.26 -6.84
N LEU A 38 -11.31 0.30 -7.17
CA LEU A 38 -10.31 -0.64 -6.64
C LEU A 38 -10.11 -0.57 -5.11
N TRP A 39 -10.56 0.51 -4.48
CA TRP A 39 -10.61 0.59 -3.03
C TRP A 39 -11.55 -0.46 -2.43
N ILE A 40 -12.64 -0.84 -3.12
CA ILE A 40 -13.55 -1.90 -2.69
C ILE A 40 -12.80 -3.23 -2.63
N ALA A 41 -12.02 -3.56 -3.65
CA ALA A 41 -11.21 -4.78 -3.66
C ALA A 41 -10.24 -4.84 -2.47
N SER A 42 -9.61 -3.69 -2.12
CA SER A 42 -8.71 -3.62 -0.97
C SER A 42 -9.45 -3.78 0.36
N LEU A 43 -10.64 -3.19 0.49
CA LEU A 43 -11.48 -3.32 1.68
C LEU A 43 -11.99 -4.75 1.83
N THR A 44 -12.54 -5.32 0.75
CA THR A 44 -13.05 -6.71 0.73
C THR A 44 -11.96 -7.70 1.10
N TYR A 45 -10.76 -7.55 0.55
CA TYR A 45 -9.61 -8.36 0.92
C TYR A 45 -9.30 -8.31 2.43
N LEU A 46 -9.29 -7.11 3.03
CA LEU A 46 -9.02 -6.95 4.45
C LEU A 46 -10.11 -7.58 5.30
N VAL A 47 -11.38 -7.38 4.94
CA VAL A 47 -12.53 -7.94 5.67
C VAL A 47 -12.57 -9.46 5.53
N LEU A 48 -12.44 -10.02 4.32
CA LEU A 48 -12.42 -11.46 4.11
C LEU A 48 -11.26 -12.13 4.84
N GLY A 49 -10.09 -11.49 4.92
CA GLY A 49 -8.95 -11.97 5.68
C GLY A 49 -9.22 -12.05 7.20
N PHE A 50 -10.14 -11.24 7.73
CA PHE A 50 -10.61 -11.37 9.12
C PHE A 50 -11.49 -12.61 9.34
N PHE A 51 -12.29 -13.00 8.36
CA PHE A 51 -13.14 -14.19 8.48
C PHE A 51 -12.40 -15.48 8.18
N ASN A 52 -11.59 -15.49 7.13
CA ASN A 52 -10.80 -16.66 6.76
C ASN A 52 -9.41 -16.22 6.26
N ILE A 53 -8.38 -16.71 6.96
CA ILE A 53 -6.99 -16.31 6.69
C ILE A 53 -6.50 -16.72 5.30
N LEU A 54 -7.11 -17.73 4.68
CA LEU A 54 -6.72 -18.18 3.33
C LEU A 54 -6.92 -17.11 2.25
N PHE A 55 -7.85 -16.18 2.45
CA PHE A 55 -8.00 -15.02 1.56
C PHE A 55 -6.77 -14.10 1.55
N ALA A 56 -5.83 -14.28 2.50
CA ALA A 56 -4.56 -13.57 2.48
C ALA A 56 -3.75 -13.83 1.20
N TRP A 57 -3.92 -14.97 0.55
CA TRP A 57 -3.30 -15.29 -0.75
C TRP A 57 -3.70 -14.30 -1.86
N LEU A 58 -4.90 -13.75 -1.82
CA LEU A 58 -5.32 -12.70 -2.76
C LEU A 58 -4.46 -11.43 -2.65
N GLY A 59 -3.87 -11.19 -1.48
CA GLY A 59 -2.95 -10.07 -1.27
C GLY A 59 -1.66 -10.17 -2.10
N LEU A 60 -1.25 -11.37 -2.54
CA LEU A 60 -0.13 -11.55 -3.45
C LEU A 60 -0.37 -10.85 -4.79
N LEU A 61 -1.61 -10.81 -5.26
CA LEU A 61 -1.95 -10.07 -6.48
C LEU A 61 -1.63 -8.57 -6.32
N CYS A 62 -1.97 -8.00 -5.16
CA CYS A 62 -1.63 -6.60 -4.84
C CYS A 62 -0.12 -6.37 -4.73
N PHE A 63 0.67 -7.41 -4.48
CA PHE A 63 2.11 -7.32 -4.39
C PHE A 63 2.78 -7.50 -5.75
N PHE A 64 2.42 -8.53 -6.51
CA PHE A 64 3.06 -8.87 -7.78
C PHE A 64 2.63 -7.96 -8.94
N ILE A 65 1.36 -7.59 -9.04
CA ILE A 65 0.85 -6.77 -10.15
C ILE A 65 1.64 -5.45 -10.30
N PRO A 66 1.86 -4.64 -9.24
CA PRO A 66 2.64 -3.41 -9.36
C PRO A 66 4.09 -3.65 -9.75
N LEU A 67 4.70 -4.75 -9.29
CA LEU A 67 6.08 -5.10 -9.66
C LEU A 67 6.18 -5.47 -11.14
N ILE A 68 5.27 -6.31 -11.63
CA ILE A 68 5.23 -6.74 -13.04
C ILE A 68 4.99 -5.53 -13.95
N ILE A 69 4.02 -4.67 -13.62
CA ILE A 69 3.73 -3.47 -14.40
C ILE A 69 4.93 -2.52 -14.42
N SER A 70 5.63 -2.38 -13.30
CA SER A 70 6.82 -1.55 -13.17
C SER A 70 7.98 -2.08 -14.02
N LEU A 71 8.18 -3.41 -14.05
CA LEU A 71 9.18 -4.08 -14.87
C LEU A 71 8.87 -3.95 -16.38
N VAL A 72 7.61 -4.16 -16.76
CA VAL A 72 7.20 -4.14 -18.18
C VAL A 72 7.18 -2.70 -18.71
N LYS A 73 6.48 -1.79 -18.03
CA LYS A 73 6.25 -0.42 -18.53
C LYS A 73 7.31 0.59 -18.12
N GLY A 74 8.16 0.28 -17.12
CA GLY A 74 9.19 1.21 -16.64
C GLY A 74 8.65 2.51 -16.04
N ASN A 75 7.38 2.55 -15.63
CA ASN A 75 6.74 3.73 -15.05
C ASN A 75 5.93 3.41 -13.77
N LYS A 76 5.64 4.45 -13.00
CA LYS A 76 4.85 4.37 -11.75
C LYS A 76 3.34 4.40 -11.96
N GLY A 77 2.84 4.09 -13.15
CA GLY A 77 1.42 4.23 -13.50
C GLY A 77 0.50 3.46 -12.54
N TYR A 78 0.93 2.29 -12.07
CA TYR A 78 0.15 1.50 -11.12
C TYR A 78 -0.09 2.24 -9.80
N CYS A 79 0.98 2.72 -9.14
CA CYS A 79 0.87 3.40 -7.85
C CYS A 79 0.02 4.68 -7.92
N ASN A 80 0.03 5.35 -9.05
CA ASN A 80 -0.70 6.60 -9.23
C ASN A 80 -2.20 6.39 -9.50
N ARG A 81 -2.57 5.34 -10.28
CA ARG A 81 -3.95 5.13 -10.75
C ARG A 81 -4.63 3.88 -10.20
N TYR A 82 -3.89 2.77 -10.04
CA TYR A 82 -4.48 1.45 -9.78
C TYR A 82 -4.25 0.95 -8.35
N CYS A 83 -3.58 1.71 -7.49
CA CYS A 83 -3.35 1.30 -6.11
C CYS A 83 -4.62 1.42 -5.28
N GLY A 84 -5.32 0.30 -5.02
CA GLY A 84 -6.57 0.27 -4.24
C GLY A 84 -6.42 0.83 -2.83
N ARG A 85 -5.28 0.60 -2.14
CA ARG A 85 -5.02 1.20 -0.83
C ARG A 85 -4.85 2.71 -0.91
N GLY A 86 -4.14 3.22 -1.92
CA GLY A 86 -3.98 4.66 -2.11
C GLY A 86 -5.32 5.34 -2.37
N GLN A 87 -6.24 4.66 -3.06
CA GLN A 87 -7.60 5.13 -3.27
C GLN A 87 -8.43 5.07 -1.99
N LEU A 88 -8.34 3.96 -1.22
CA LEU A 88 -9.00 3.81 0.07
C LEU A 88 -8.61 4.94 1.04
N PHE A 89 -7.31 5.24 1.16
CA PHE A 89 -6.84 6.35 1.98
C PHE A 89 -7.26 7.72 1.43
N GLY A 90 -7.33 7.86 0.11
CA GLY A 90 -7.86 9.05 -0.54
C GLY A 90 -9.34 9.29 -0.23
N LEU A 91 -10.13 8.23 -0.23
CA LEU A 91 -11.56 8.26 0.10
C LEU A 91 -11.79 8.56 1.58
N LEU A 92 -11.17 7.79 2.48
CA LEU A 92 -11.32 7.96 3.93
C LEU A 92 -10.81 9.32 4.40
N GLY A 93 -9.65 9.73 3.94
CA GLY A 93 -9.04 11.01 4.37
C GLY A 93 -9.61 12.23 3.66
N GLY A 94 -10.03 12.09 2.39
CA GLY A 94 -10.54 13.20 1.57
C GLY A 94 -12.05 13.36 1.67
N GLN A 95 -12.84 12.33 1.38
CA GLN A 95 -14.30 12.40 1.36
C GLN A 95 -14.91 12.37 2.77
N PHE A 96 -14.42 11.47 3.64
CA PHE A 96 -14.88 11.39 5.03
C PHE A 96 -14.22 12.40 5.98
N GLY A 97 -13.24 13.18 5.50
CA GLY A 97 -12.63 14.23 6.28
C GLY A 97 -11.80 13.77 7.48
N LEU A 98 -11.42 12.49 7.57
CA LEU A 98 -10.63 11.95 8.68
C LEU A 98 -9.20 12.48 8.75
N SER A 99 -8.72 13.16 7.73
CA SER A 99 -7.36 13.67 7.61
C SER A 99 -7.24 15.07 8.21
N ARG A 100 -6.19 15.30 9.01
CA ARG A 100 -5.86 16.64 9.57
C ARG A 100 -5.32 17.63 8.54
N LYS A 101 -5.18 17.26 7.27
CA LYS A 101 -4.68 18.08 6.15
C LYS A 101 -3.27 18.69 6.37
N ARG A 102 -2.54 18.28 7.41
CA ARG A 102 -1.17 18.72 7.67
C ARG A 102 -0.20 18.12 6.65
N ASP A 103 0.82 18.88 6.28
CA ASP A 103 1.90 18.36 5.44
C ASP A 103 2.79 17.40 6.21
N ILE A 104 3.31 16.40 5.48
CA ILE A 104 4.26 15.44 6.04
C ILE A 104 5.56 16.16 6.39
N PRO A 105 6.15 15.89 7.58
CA PRO A 105 7.45 16.45 7.98
C PRO A 105 8.54 16.15 6.94
N ALA A 106 9.48 17.06 6.80
CA ALA A 106 10.56 16.95 5.80
C ALA A 106 11.40 15.68 5.98
N TRP A 107 11.63 15.24 7.23
CA TRP A 107 12.40 14.03 7.52
C TRP A 107 11.75 12.75 6.97
N MET A 108 10.40 12.63 6.98
CA MET A 108 9.69 11.49 6.39
C MET A 108 9.73 11.50 4.86
N LYS A 109 9.96 12.65 4.23
CA LYS A 109 10.17 12.77 2.77
C LYS A 109 11.59 12.44 2.37
N SER A 110 12.54 12.38 3.32
CA SER A 110 13.95 12.13 3.06
C SER A 110 14.18 10.78 2.38
N ARG A 111 15.25 10.70 1.58
CA ARG A 111 15.64 9.43 0.93
C ARG A 111 16.02 8.37 1.97
N GLY A 112 16.74 8.78 3.04
CA GLY A 112 17.15 7.87 4.11
C GLY A 112 15.96 7.20 4.80
N PHE A 113 14.94 7.97 5.19
CA PHE A 113 13.73 7.41 5.81
C PHE A 113 13.01 6.42 4.88
N ARG A 114 12.88 6.75 3.59
CA ARG A 114 12.19 5.89 2.61
C ARG A 114 12.92 4.55 2.40
N TYR A 115 14.24 4.59 2.32
CA TYR A 115 15.03 3.36 2.18
C TYR A 115 15.09 2.58 3.50
N GLY A 116 15.25 3.25 4.63
CA GLY A 116 15.20 2.60 5.95
C GLY A 116 13.86 1.89 6.19
N PHE A 117 12.76 2.54 5.82
CA PHE A 117 11.44 1.96 5.92
C PHE A 117 11.23 0.78 4.95
N LEU A 118 11.79 0.84 3.74
CA LEU A 118 11.82 -0.28 2.81
C LEU A 118 12.59 -1.47 3.39
N ILE A 119 13.77 -1.23 3.95
CA ILE A 119 14.61 -2.28 4.58
C ILE A 119 13.84 -2.92 5.74
N PHE A 120 13.21 -2.12 6.60
CA PHE A 120 12.37 -2.62 7.69
C PHE A 120 11.29 -3.59 7.18
N PHE A 121 10.57 -3.22 6.11
CA PHE A 121 9.55 -4.08 5.51
C PHE A 121 10.13 -5.34 4.86
N LEU A 122 11.31 -5.24 4.23
CA LEU A 122 11.99 -6.40 3.67
C LEU A 122 12.41 -7.37 4.77
N VAL A 123 12.92 -6.88 5.88
CA VAL A 123 13.27 -7.71 7.05
C VAL A 123 12.02 -8.42 7.59
N MET A 124 10.90 -7.71 7.75
CA MET A 124 9.61 -8.31 8.14
C MET A 124 9.19 -9.41 7.15
N PHE A 125 9.31 -9.17 5.88
CA PHE A 125 8.95 -10.13 4.84
C PHE A 125 9.86 -11.37 4.85
N LEU A 126 11.16 -11.19 4.99
CA LEU A 126 12.13 -12.29 5.11
C LEU A 126 11.89 -13.11 6.38
N GLN A 127 11.61 -12.46 7.49
CA GLN A 127 11.26 -13.15 8.74
C GLN A 127 9.99 -14.00 8.59
N MET A 128 9.00 -13.49 7.86
CA MET A 128 7.79 -14.24 7.53
C MET A 128 8.13 -15.49 6.69
N LEU A 129 8.95 -15.33 5.64
CA LEU A 129 9.38 -16.45 4.79
C LEU A 129 10.17 -17.47 5.60
N TRP A 130 11.05 -17.03 6.47
CA TRP A 130 11.82 -17.89 7.36
C TRP A 130 10.92 -18.72 8.29
N ASN A 131 9.93 -18.11 8.92
CA ASN A 131 8.96 -18.83 9.76
C ASN A 131 8.14 -19.83 8.94
N THR A 132 7.75 -19.48 7.71
CA THR A 132 7.06 -20.39 6.81
C THR A 132 7.93 -21.60 6.45
N TRP A 133 9.22 -21.36 6.17
CA TRP A 133 10.18 -22.42 5.90
C TRP A 133 10.38 -23.36 7.10
N LEU A 134 10.44 -22.83 8.32
CA LEU A 134 10.56 -23.66 9.55
C LEU A 134 9.33 -24.56 9.76
N VAL A 135 8.14 -24.09 9.41
CA VAL A 135 6.93 -24.92 9.46
C VAL A 135 6.91 -25.95 8.33
N PHE A 136 7.41 -25.58 7.15
CA PHE A 136 7.53 -26.50 6.01
C PHE A 136 8.50 -27.64 6.29
N SER A 137 9.64 -27.35 6.94
CA SER A 137 10.64 -28.34 7.35
C SER A 137 10.24 -29.19 8.57
N GLY A 138 9.08 -28.92 9.16
CA GLY A 138 8.61 -29.63 10.37
C GLY A 138 9.33 -29.21 11.66
N ALA A 139 10.22 -28.22 11.61
CA ALA A 139 10.97 -27.73 12.78
C ALA A 139 10.13 -26.91 13.76
N ARG A 140 8.95 -26.43 13.34
CA ARG A 140 8.00 -25.68 14.17
C ARG A 140 6.56 -26.05 13.84
N GLU A 141 5.72 -25.98 14.85
CA GLU A 141 4.27 -26.11 14.71
C GLU A 141 3.66 -24.83 14.09
N LEU A 142 2.50 -24.99 13.45
CA LEU A 142 1.73 -23.88 12.87
C LEU A 142 1.34 -22.87 13.95
N ARG A 143 1.77 -21.63 13.80
CA ARG A 143 1.42 -20.53 14.70
C ARG A 143 0.24 -19.75 14.15
N GLN A 144 -0.94 -20.04 14.62
CA GLN A 144 -2.20 -19.37 14.24
C GLN A 144 -2.32 -18.01 14.95
N ALA A 145 -1.47 -17.06 14.60
CA ALA A 145 -1.51 -15.73 15.18
C ALA A 145 -1.11 -14.67 14.14
N VAL A 146 -1.94 -13.64 14.03
CA VAL A 146 -1.61 -12.42 13.30
C VAL A 146 -0.89 -11.47 14.26
N THR A 147 0.32 -11.05 13.90
CA THR A 147 1.14 -10.15 14.72
C THR A 147 1.33 -8.82 14.02
N LEU A 148 1.07 -7.72 14.75
CA LEU A 148 1.39 -6.37 14.31
C LEU A 148 2.80 -6.00 14.80
N LEU A 149 3.66 -5.50 13.91
CA LEU A 149 5.03 -5.07 14.22
C LEU A 149 5.83 -6.11 15.03
N TRP A 150 5.57 -7.42 14.82
CA TRP A 150 6.15 -8.57 15.55
C TRP A 150 5.79 -8.65 17.04
N THR A 151 5.31 -7.58 17.66
CA THR A 151 5.16 -7.46 19.10
C THR A 151 3.73 -7.70 19.57
N PHE A 152 2.76 -7.13 18.86
CA PHE A 152 1.37 -7.17 19.26
C PHE A 152 0.62 -8.32 18.58
N ARG A 153 0.16 -9.31 19.36
CA ARG A 153 -0.77 -10.32 18.84
C ARG A 153 -2.17 -9.73 18.79
N VAL A 154 -2.82 -9.86 17.65
CA VAL A 154 -4.23 -9.48 17.53
C VAL A 154 -5.06 -10.54 18.26
N PRO A 155 -5.84 -10.18 19.30
CA PRO A 155 -6.66 -11.13 20.07
C PRO A 155 -7.93 -11.47 19.25
N TRP A 156 -7.77 -12.23 18.19
CA TRP A 156 -8.86 -12.63 17.31
C TRP A 156 -8.75 -14.11 16.96
N HIS A 157 -9.89 -14.83 16.99
CA HIS A 157 -9.95 -16.22 16.59
C HIS A 157 -10.17 -16.27 15.07
N TRP A 158 -9.10 -16.52 14.35
CA TRP A 158 -9.13 -16.64 12.90
C TRP A 158 -9.76 -17.97 12.52
N ALA A 159 -10.84 -17.94 11.75
CA ALA A 159 -11.42 -19.14 11.20
C ALA A 159 -10.44 -19.76 10.20
N TYR A 160 -9.89 -20.90 10.57
CA TYR A 160 -9.05 -21.72 9.73
C TYR A 160 -9.71 -23.09 9.60
N HIS A 161 -10.55 -23.25 8.59
CA HIS A 161 -11.12 -24.55 8.26
C HIS A 161 -10.13 -25.29 7.35
N GLN A 162 -9.35 -26.15 7.97
CA GLN A 162 -8.37 -26.97 7.27
C GLN A 162 -9.04 -28.17 6.65
N THR A 163 -9.21 -28.15 5.35
CA THR A 163 -9.46 -29.32 4.53
C THR A 163 -8.32 -29.46 3.52
N GLY A 164 -7.31 -30.29 3.86
CA GLY A 164 -6.29 -30.75 2.92
C GLY A 164 -5.16 -29.80 2.52
N LEU A 165 -5.04 -28.59 3.12
CA LEU A 165 -3.94 -27.67 2.83
C LEU A 165 -2.71 -27.94 3.71
N PRO A 166 -1.49 -27.85 3.16
CA PRO A 166 -0.27 -28.03 3.93
C PRO A 166 -0.15 -26.90 4.99
N PRO A 167 0.31 -27.21 6.23
CA PRO A 167 0.42 -26.24 7.31
C PRO A 167 1.32 -25.04 6.96
N ALA A 168 2.30 -25.23 6.08
CA ALA A 168 3.15 -24.15 5.56
C ALA A 168 2.36 -23.11 4.76
N ALA A 169 1.35 -23.51 3.98
CA ALA A 169 0.52 -22.57 3.23
C ALA A 169 -0.32 -21.69 4.18
N ALA A 170 -0.82 -22.26 5.27
CA ALA A 170 -1.50 -21.49 6.31
C ALA A 170 -0.55 -20.56 7.06
N GLN A 171 0.65 -21.01 7.41
CA GLN A 171 1.67 -20.18 8.06
C GLN A 171 2.05 -18.98 7.20
N PHE A 172 2.22 -19.19 5.90
CA PHE A 172 2.45 -18.11 4.94
C PHE A 172 1.29 -17.11 4.95
N ALA A 173 0.04 -17.59 4.92
CA ALA A 173 -1.15 -16.73 4.93
C ALA A 173 -1.21 -15.86 6.20
N PHE A 174 -0.98 -16.43 7.38
CA PHE A 174 -0.91 -15.68 8.65
C PHE A 174 0.19 -14.62 8.64
N GLY A 175 1.38 -14.98 8.19
CA GLY A 175 2.52 -14.05 8.11
C GLY A 175 2.27 -12.93 7.10
N PHE A 176 1.81 -13.27 5.92
CA PHE A 176 1.53 -12.30 4.86
C PHE A 176 0.41 -11.33 5.24
N TYR A 177 -0.66 -11.83 5.83
CA TYR A 177 -1.73 -10.99 6.33
C TYR A 177 -1.25 -10.04 7.43
N SER A 178 -0.37 -10.51 8.34
CA SER A 178 0.26 -9.69 9.38
C SER A 178 1.01 -8.48 8.79
N VAL A 179 1.83 -8.70 7.77
CA VAL A 179 2.57 -7.63 7.07
C VAL A 179 1.61 -6.66 6.37
N MET A 180 0.57 -7.20 5.72
CA MET A 180 -0.43 -6.41 5.02
C MET A 180 -1.28 -5.57 5.97
N LEU A 181 -1.72 -6.13 7.09
CA LEU A 181 -2.49 -5.44 8.12
C LEU A 181 -1.65 -4.35 8.78
N THR A 182 -0.40 -4.65 9.15
CA THR A 182 0.55 -3.68 9.69
C THR A 182 0.72 -2.48 8.76
N SER A 183 0.94 -2.73 7.47
CA SER A 183 1.10 -1.66 6.47
C SER A 183 -0.18 -0.82 6.31
N THR A 184 -1.34 -1.43 6.45
CA THR A 184 -2.63 -0.74 6.35
C THR A 184 -2.88 0.13 7.59
N ILE A 185 -2.62 -0.38 8.78
CA ILE A 185 -2.76 0.39 10.04
C ILE A 185 -1.80 1.58 10.05
N LEU A 186 -0.53 1.39 9.69
CA LEU A 186 0.44 2.49 9.57
C LEU A 186 -0.01 3.53 8.53
N GLY A 187 -0.60 3.06 7.42
CA GLY A 187 -1.17 3.93 6.40
C GLY A 187 -2.36 4.74 6.91
N ILE A 188 -3.26 4.14 7.68
CA ILE A 188 -4.40 4.83 8.31
C ILE A 188 -3.89 5.87 9.32
N VAL A 189 -2.96 5.50 10.20
CA VAL A 189 -2.38 6.43 11.18
C VAL A 189 -1.77 7.64 10.49
N THR A 190 -0.96 7.43 9.45
CA THR A 190 -0.37 8.54 8.69
C THR A 190 -1.39 9.36 7.90
N MET A 191 -2.45 8.75 7.40
CA MET A 191 -3.54 9.46 6.76
C MET A 191 -4.29 10.37 7.75
N VAL A 192 -4.56 9.87 8.96
CA VAL A 192 -5.24 10.65 10.01
C VAL A 192 -4.38 11.82 10.47
N LEU A 193 -3.08 11.61 10.66
CA LEU A 193 -2.16 12.64 11.15
C LEU A 193 -1.81 13.69 10.09
N PHE A 194 -1.79 13.31 8.81
CA PHE A 194 -1.33 14.12 7.69
C PHE A 194 -2.37 14.17 6.56
N LYS A 195 -1.93 14.43 5.32
CA LYS A 195 -2.78 14.45 4.11
C LYS A 195 -3.24 13.03 3.71
N PRO A 196 -4.36 12.89 3.00
CA PRO A 196 -4.97 11.59 2.67
C PRO A 196 -4.05 10.55 2.03
N ARG A 197 -3.11 10.96 1.16
CA ARG A 197 -2.16 10.07 0.48
C ARG A 197 -0.75 10.12 1.05
N SER A 198 -0.58 10.53 2.29
CA SER A 198 0.72 10.67 2.96
C SER A 198 1.51 9.36 2.98
N TRP A 199 0.85 8.22 3.18
CA TRP A 199 1.46 6.90 3.12
C TRP A 199 2.21 6.64 1.80
N CYS A 200 1.69 7.11 0.67
CA CYS A 200 2.27 6.84 -0.64
C CYS A 200 3.68 7.43 -0.83
N VAL A 201 4.07 8.41 0.00
CA VAL A 201 5.38 9.06 -0.08
C VAL A 201 6.52 8.11 0.31
N TYR A 202 6.30 7.25 1.32
CA TYR A 202 7.31 6.33 1.84
C TYR A 202 6.89 4.85 1.79
N CYS A 203 5.77 4.54 1.17
CA CYS A 203 5.28 3.18 0.97
C CYS A 203 6.39 2.27 0.38
N PRO A 204 6.67 1.11 1.00
CA PRO A 204 7.72 0.21 0.52
C PRO A 204 7.52 -0.20 -0.93
N MET A 205 6.29 -0.55 -1.32
CA MET A 205 5.95 -0.92 -2.70
C MET A 205 6.21 0.24 -3.68
N GLY A 206 5.83 1.48 -3.30
CA GLY A 206 6.10 2.67 -4.11
C GLY A 206 7.60 2.96 -4.26
N THR A 207 8.39 2.66 -3.23
CA THR A 207 9.85 2.80 -3.27
C THR A 207 10.50 1.72 -4.13
N MET A 208 10.06 0.46 -4.02
CA MET A 208 10.53 -0.64 -4.87
C MET A 208 10.26 -0.39 -6.35
N THR A 209 9.03 -0.02 -6.71
CA THR A 209 8.67 0.30 -8.10
C THR A 209 9.47 1.47 -8.63
N GLN A 210 9.80 2.46 -7.77
CA GLN A 210 10.67 3.57 -8.16
C GLN A 210 12.10 3.13 -8.46
N LEU A 211 12.66 2.22 -7.66
CA LEU A 211 14.00 1.67 -7.89
C LEU A 211 14.06 0.90 -9.20
N ILE A 212 13.05 0.04 -9.47
CA ILE A 212 12.94 -0.72 -10.71
C ILE A 212 12.87 0.22 -11.93
N CYS A 213 11.98 1.22 -11.88
CA CYS A 213 11.87 2.19 -12.97
C CYS A 213 13.18 2.97 -13.21
N LYS A 214 13.90 3.31 -12.12
CA LYS A 214 15.18 4.01 -12.22
C LYS A 214 16.27 3.12 -12.81
N ALA A 215 16.30 1.84 -12.46
CA ALA A 215 17.24 0.87 -12.99
C ALA A 215 17.00 0.59 -14.48
N LYS A 216 15.73 0.50 -14.90
CA LYS A 216 15.36 0.25 -16.29
C LYS A 216 15.62 1.44 -17.23
N ASN A 217 15.50 2.66 -16.72
CA ASN A 217 15.67 3.90 -17.51
C ASN A 217 17.10 4.48 -17.41
N ARG A 218 18.05 3.73 -16.86
CA ARG A 218 19.46 4.09 -16.76
C ARG A 218 20.27 3.44 -17.87
#